data_41811042724b971da5199a20f31299dd
#
_entry.id   41811042724b971da5199a20f31299dd
#
_cell.length_a   1.000
_cell.length_b   1.000
_cell.length_c   1.000
_cell.angle_alpha   90.00
_cell.angle_beta   90.00
_cell.angle_gamma   90.00
#
_symmetry.space_group_name_H-M   'P 1'
#
loop_
_entity.id
_entity.type
_entity.pdbx_description
1 polymer ?
#
loop_
_entity_poly.entity_id
_entity_poly.type
_entity_poly.pdbx_seq_one_letter_code
_entity_poly.pdbx_strand_id
1 'polypeptide(L)'
;DSEGNKVFDYGEKRPFNGRTNNLATLIHDAVWNQTDNFNINVTAGTKFLRHFTFKVSGSADILNRRYTKMYNNKFGDAANVRGRGSVEALRIESLTFNQILNFNKELGLHNVSAMVGHESYRYVEKSVFAQRTGFPLEMSNDLVFGAQLEDGSSQTDEHAIEGWFGQVGYDYANRYYISGSYRRDGSSRFYKDSRWGDFWSVGASWRISQEAFMKNAKWMDNLKLKVSYGVQGNDNILDENKDPYYYAWQNFFEPYPNHDFGGVIHSTTGNRDLHWEKNTNFNVGLEFSFLNRIR
;
A
#
# COMPACT_ATOMS: atom_id res chain seq x y z
N ASP A 1 21.84 -25.65 37.89
CA ASP A 1 22.86 -25.76 38.88
C ASP A 1 22.37 -26.58 40.09
N SER A 2 23.23 -26.82 41.06
CA SER A 2 22.90 -27.55 42.27
C SER A 2 21.83 -26.89 43.17
N GLU A 3 21.49 -25.63 42.90
CA GLU A 3 20.49 -24.84 43.60
C GLU A 3 19.14 -24.82 42.88
N GLY A 4 19.01 -25.55 41.75
CA GLY A 4 17.80 -25.62 40.95
C GLY A 4 17.59 -24.45 39.95
N ASN A 5 18.61 -23.58 39.79
CA ASN A 5 18.53 -22.49 38.82
C ASN A 5 18.80 -23.05 37.41
N LYS A 6 18.11 -22.49 36.44
CA LYS A 6 18.34 -22.80 35.02
C LYS A 6 19.72 -22.31 34.59
N VAL A 7 20.56 -23.21 34.13
CA VAL A 7 21.86 -22.91 33.55
C VAL A 7 21.79 -23.14 32.04
N PHE A 8 22.21 -22.15 31.27
CA PHE A 8 22.27 -22.24 29.82
C PHE A 8 23.69 -22.57 29.38
N ASP A 9 23.81 -23.38 28.35
CA ASP A 9 25.09 -23.58 27.67
C ASP A 9 25.40 -22.37 26.80
N TYR A 10 26.40 -21.59 27.18
CA TYR A 10 26.92 -20.43 26.48
C TYR A 10 28.16 -20.75 25.64
N GLY A 11 28.54 -22.03 25.54
CA GLY A 11 29.74 -22.48 24.83
C GLY A 11 29.70 -22.11 23.34
N GLU A 12 30.84 -21.60 22.84
CA GLU A 12 31.03 -21.23 21.45
C GLU A 12 31.11 -22.42 20.49
N LYS A 13 31.49 -23.59 21.01
CA LYS A 13 31.69 -24.83 20.23
C LYS A 13 30.66 -25.88 20.61
N ARG A 14 29.64 -26.01 19.80
CA ARG A 14 28.65 -27.08 19.94
C ARG A 14 28.75 -28.06 18.78
N PRO A 15 28.58 -29.38 19.04
CA PRO A 15 28.74 -30.40 18.01
C PRO A 15 27.74 -30.30 16.86
N PHE A 16 26.59 -29.59 17.05
CA PHE A 16 25.51 -29.57 16.07
C PHE A 16 25.09 -28.16 15.64
N ASN A 17 25.54 -27.10 16.30
CA ASN A 17 25.20 -25.72 15.97
C ASN A 17 26.26 -24.77 16.51
N GLY A 18 27.01 -24.13 15.63
CA GLY A 18 27.99 -23.10 15.96
C GLY A 18 27.39 -21.74 16.38
N ARG A 19 26.07 -21.65 16.47
CA ARG A 19 25.38 -20.41 16.85
C ARG A 19 25.05 -20.40 18.32
N THR A 20 24.75 -19.23 18.84
CA THR A 20 24.32 -18.95 20.21
C THR A 20 23.13 -19.80 20.65
N ASN A 21 22.96 -19.98 21.94
CA ASN A 21 21.80 -20.66 22.50
C ASN A 21 20.56 -19.83 22.36
N ASN A 22 19.66 -20.20 21.43
CA ASN A 22 18.42 -19.47 21.15
C ASN A 22 17.51 -19.35 22.39
N LEU A 23 17.51 -20.31 23.28
CA LEU A 23 16.70 -20.25 24.50
C LEU A 23 17.27 -19.22 25.48
N ALA A 24 18.61 -19.10 25.58
CA ALA A 24 19.24 -18.09 26.39
C ALA A 24 19.00 -16.66 25.80
N THR A 25 19.10 -16.52 24.49
CA THR A 25 18.80 -15.22 23.84
C THR A 25 17.35 -14.78 24.07
N LEU A 26 16.39 -15.71 24.01
CA LEU A 26 14.97 -15.40 24.31
C LEU A 26 14.73 -14.90 25.74
N ILE A 27 15.62 -15.19 26.66
CA ILE A 27 15.48 -14.77 28.07
C ILE A 27 16.20 -13.45 28.33
N HIS A 28 17.36 -13.24 27.68
CA HIS A 28 18.24 -12.10 27.97
C HIS A 28 18.17 -10.98 26.92
N ASP A 29 17.80 -11.30 25.70
CA ASP A 29 17.55 -10.30 24.68
C ASP A 29 16.10 -9.84 24.76
N ALA A 30 15.84 -8.60 24.38
CA ALA A 30 14.50 -8.05 24.43
C ALA A 30 14.15 -7.36 23.13
N VAL A 31 12.93 -7.59 22.67
CA VAL A 31 12.36 -6.96 21.47
C VAL A 31 10.99 -6.41 21.81
N TRP A 32 10.80 -5.14 21.55
CA TRP A 32 9.51 -4.46 21.70
C TRP A 32 9.08 -3.88 20.38
N ASN A 33 7.82 -4.08 20.04
CA ASN A 33 7.18 -3.45 18.91
C ASN A 33 5.91 -2.76 19.39
N GLN A 34 5.95 -1.45 19.45
CA GLN A 34 4.81 -0.61 19.78
C GLN A 34 4.29 0.02 18.50
N THR A 35 2.99 -0.13 18.22
CA THR A 35 2.34 0.43 17.04
C THR A 35 1.07 1.14 17.44
N ASP A 36 0.95 2.41 17.08
CA ASP A 36 -0.25 3.22 17.21
C ASP A 36 -0.79 3.49 15.80
N ASN A 37 -2.04 3.11 15.57
CA ASN A 37 -2.70 3.30 14.27
C ASN A 37 -3.93 4.16 14.43
N PHE A 38 -4.02 5.22 13.64
CA PHE A 38 -5.12 6.17 13.67
C PHE A 38 -5.71 6.31 12.26
N ASN A 39 -6.98 5.91 12.13
CA ASN A 39 -7.73 5.99 10.88
C ASN A 39 -8.91 6.93 11.05
N ILE A 40 -9.05 7.89 10.17
CA ILE A 40 -10.20 8.79 10.12
C ILE A 40 -10.75 8.84 8.70
N ASN A 41 -12.07 8.82 8.57
CA ASN A 41 -12.76 9.03 7.31
C ASN A 41 -13.96 9.96 7.55
N VAL A 42 -14.01 11.04 6.82
CA VAL A 42 -15.09 12.02 6.88
C VAL A 42 -15.69 12.18 5.50
N THR A 43 -17.01 12.01 5.41
CA THR A 43 -17.75 12.21 4.16
C THR A 43 -18.89 13.20 4.39
N ALA A 44 -18.99 14.18 3.51
CA ALA A 44 -20.13 15.09 3.44
C ALA A 44 -20.73 15.02 2.04
N GLY A 45 -22.04 15.19 1.95
CA GLY A 45 -22.71 15.15 0.65
C GLY A 45 -24.02 15.91 0.66
N THR A 46 -24.40 16.39 -0.52
CA THR A 46 -25.67 17.09 -0.72
C THR A 46 -26.34 16.63 -2.01
N LYS A 47 -27.65 16.56 -1.99
CA LYS A 47 -28.47 16.34 -3.19
C LYS A 47 -29.08 17.64 -3.64
N PHE A 48 -29.04 17.93 -4.94
CA PHE A 48 -29.62 19.12 -5.52
C PHE A 48 -30.20 18.87 -6.93
N LEU A 49 -31.05 19.70 -7.37
CA LEU A 49 -31.75 19.58 -8.67
C LEU A 49 -32.37 18.18 -8.92
N ARG A 50 -32.82 17.50 -7.84
CA ARG A 50 -33.44 16.16 -7.81
C ARG A 50 -32.56 15.03 -8.35
N HIS A 51 -31.65 15.28 -9.28
CA HIS A 51 -30.88 14.23 -9.99
C HIS A 51 -29.41 14.25 -9.67
N PHE A 52 -28.91 15.27 -9.00
CA PHE A 52 -27.49 15.42 -8.70
C PHE A 52 -27.19 15.11 -7.23
N THR A 53 -26.09 14.44 -7.00
CA THR A 53 -25.53 14.22 -5.67
C THR A 53 -24.05 14.57 -5.71
N PHE A 54 -23.65 15.58 -4.94
CA PHE A 54 -22.25 15.92 -4.75
C PHE A 54 -21.77 15.33 -3.43
N LYS A 55 -20.60 14.67 -3.45
CA LYS A 55 -19.95 14.11 -2.28
C LYS A 55 -18.50 14.55 -2.21
N VAL A 56 -18.06 14.87 -1.01
CA VAL A 56 -16.65 15.12 -0.68
C VAL A 56 -16.28 14.18 0.44
N SER A 57 -15.17 13.50 0.30
CA SER A 57 -14.61 12.64 1.37
C SER A 57 -13.13 12.88 1.55
N GLY A 58 -12.71 12.89 2.80
CA GLY A 58 -11.31 12.93 3.20
C GLY A 58 -11.02 11.78 4.14
N SER A 59 -9.92 11.08 3.90
CA SER A 59 -9.40 10.07 4.81
C SER A 59 -7.94 10.33 5.18
N ALA A 60 -7.61 9.99 6.41
CA ALA A 60 -6.26 10.04 6.92
C ALA A 60 -5.96 8.74 7.67
N ASP A 61 -4.89 8.07 7.26
CA ASP A 61 -4.34 6.88 7.91
C ASP A 61 -2.94 7.23 8.43
N ILE A 62 -2.76 7.16 9.75
CA ILE A 62 -1.50 7.49 10.40
C ILE A 62 -1.06 6.30 11.23
N LEU A 63 0.10 5.76 10.91
CA LEU A 63 0.75 4.69 11.63
C LEU A 63 2.05 5.22 12.25
N ASN A 64 2.21 5.05 13.56
CA ASN A 64 3.49 5.24 14.23
C ASN A 64 3.93 3.91 14.80
N ARG A 65 5.15 3.49 14.49
CA ARG A 65 5.77 2.29 15.02
C ARG A 65 7.09 2.64 15.69
N ARG A 66 7.28 2.14 16.89
CA ARG A 66 8.58 2.12 17.56
C ARG A 66 9.00 0.67 17.74
N TYR A 67 10.10 0.30 17.13
CA TYR A 67 10.69 -1.01 17.22
C TYR A 67 12.03 -0.92 17.96
N THR A 68 12.13 -1.59 19.09
CA THR A 68 13.31 -1.57 19.94
C THR A 68 13.86 -2.97 20.07
N LYS A 69 15.16 -3.15 19.84
CA LYS A 69 15.90 -4.40 20.09
C LYS A 69 17.00 -4.12 21.05
N MET A 70 17.17 -5.01 22.05
CA MET A 70 18.25 -4.99 23.01
C MET A 70 18.87 -6.38 23.08
N TYR A 71 20.11 -6.47 22.67
CA TYR A 71 20.92 -7.68 22.78
C TYR A 71 21.82 -7.59 24.00
N ASN A 72 21.85 -8.62 24.81
CA ASN A 72 22.58 -8.65 26.07
C ASN A 72 24.10 -8.56 25.89
N ASN A 73 24.76 -8.18 26.94
CA ASN A 73 26.22 -7.93 26.97
C ASN A 73 27.05 -9.12 27.42
N LYS A 74 26.43 -10.28 27.74
CA LYS A 74 27.12 -11.44 28.33
C LYS A 74 27.46 -12.54 27.33
N PHE A 75 26.54 -12.77 26.38
CA PHE A 75 26.71 -13.81 25.39
C PHE A 75 25.93 -13.52 24.13
N GLY A 76 26.22 -14.25 23.05
CA GLY A 76 25.57 -14.10 21.78
C GLY A 76 26.17 -13.02 20.89
N ASP A 77 25.36 -12.55 19.95
CA ASP A 77 25.81 -11.69 18.85
C ASP A 77 26.38 -10.34 19.30
N ALA A 78 26.01 -9.89 20.49
CA ALA A 78 26.44 -8.58 21.02
C ALA A 78 27.40 -8.66 22.20
N ALA A 79 27.87 -9.86 22.63
CA ALA A 79 28.76 -10.00 23.75
C ALA A 79 30.12 -9.33 23.49
N ASN A 80 30.66 -9.44 22.28
CA ASN A 80 31.93 -8.86 21.88
C ASN A 80 31.94 -7.32 21.91
N VAL A 81 30.77 -6.68 21.75
CA VAL A 81 30.59 -5.24 21.82
C VAL A 81 29.94 -4.78 23.12
N ARG A 82 29.86 -5.67 24.11
CA ARG A 82 29.26 -5.44 25.45
C ARG A 82 27.81 -4.99 25.39
N GLY A 83 27.00 -5.68 24.57
CA GLY A 83 25.59 -5.37 24.33
C GLY A 83 25.38 -4.41 23.20
N ARG A 84 24.24 -4.59 22.50
CA ARG A 84 23.82 -3.76 21.38
C ARG A 84 22.35 -3.42 21.53
N GLY A 85 22.03 -2.14 21.40
CA GLY A 85 20.67 -1.65 21.38
C GLY A 85 20.36 -0.90 20.08
N SER A 86 19.20 -1.14 19.51
CA SER A 86 18.70 -0.37 18.37
C SER A 86 17.26 0.09 18.56
N VAL A 87 16.95 1.26 18.04
CA VAL A 87 15.60 1.81 17.98
C VAL A 87 15.35 2.27 16.56
N GLU A 88 14.23 1.83 16.00
CA GLU A 88 13.65 2.32 14.77
C GLU A 88 12.32 3.01 15.08
N ALA A 89 12.16 4.24 14.66
CA ALA A 89 10.91 4.96 14.69
C ALA A 89 10.42 5.16 13.25
N LEU A 90 9.25 4.63 12.94
CA LEU A 90 8.60 4.72 11.64
C LEU A 90 7.28 5.46 11.78
N ARG A 91 7.06 6.44 10.93
CA ARG A 91 5.78 7.13 10.77
C ARG A 91 5.33 7.07 9.32
N ILE A 92 4.14 6.53 9.11
CA ILE A 92 3.49 6.49 7.81
C ILE A 92 2.24 7.37 7.87
N GLU A 93 2.08 8.24 6.90
CA GLU A 93 0.90 9.08 6.72
C GLU A 93 0.34 8.88 5.32
N SER A 94 -0.92 8.47 5.22
CA SER A 94 -1.66 8.40 3.96
C SER A 94 -2.87 9.31 4.03
N LEU A 95 -2.94 10.25 3.10
CA LEU A 95 -4.06 11.19 2.98
C LEU A 95 -4.74 10.97 1.64
N THR A 96 -6.07 10.82 1.65
CA THR A 96 -6.88 10.76 0.43
C THR A 96 -7.98 11.79 0.48
N PHE A 97 -8.19 12.50 -0.61
CA PHE A 97 -9.26 13.47 -0.76
C PHE A 97 -9.99 13.25 -2.07
N ASN A 98 -11.32 13.08 -2.00
CA ASN A 98 -12.17 12.76 -3.15
C ASN A 98 -13.32 13.76 -3.26
N GLN A 99 -13.61 14.17 -4.49
CA GLN A 99 -14.80 14.94 -4.86
C GLN A 99 -15.51 14.22 -5.99
N ILE A 100 -16.79 13.93 -5.80
CA ILE A 100 -17.58 13.15 -6.75
C ILE A 100 -18.91 13.82 -6.98
N LEU A 101 -19.23 14.08 -8.25
CA LEU A 101 -20.54 14.52 -8.69
C LEU A 101 -21.23 13.38 -9.45
N ASN A 102 -22.37 12.94 -8.94
CA ASN A 102 -23.19 11.92 -9.55
C ASN A 102 -24.47 12.54 -10.11
N PHE A 103 -24.88 12.06 -11.26
CA PHE A 103 -26.14 12.32 -11.91
C PHE A 103 -26.89 11.01 -12.14
N ASN A 104 -28.18 10.94 -11.77
CA ASN A 104 -29.03 9.80 -12.04
C ASN A 104 -30.42 10.27 -12.45
N LYS A 105 -30.94 9.76 -13.56
CA LYS A 105 -32.25 10.10 -14.06
C LYS A 105 -32.94 8.93 -14.73
N GLU A 106 -34.16 8.68 -14.30
CA GLU A 106 -35.10 7.72 -14.92
C GLU A 106 -36.06 8.46 -15.85
N LEU A 107 -36.21 7.99 -17.06
CA LEU A 107 -37.03 8.51 -18.11
C LEU A 107 -37.89 7.39 -18.72
N GLY A 108 -38.94 6.98 -18.02
CA GLY A 108 -39.75 5.84 -18.40
C GLY A 108 -38.95 4.53 -18.37
N LEU A 109 -38.67 3.95 -19.54
CA LEU A 109 -37.87 2.72 -19.66
C LEU A 109 -36.36 2.97 -19.74
N HIS A 110 -35.92 4.22 -19.73
CA HIS A 110 -34.54 4.64 -19.88
C HIS A 110 -33.96 5.08 -18.52
N ASN A 111 -32.85 4.52 -18.11
CA ASN A 111 -32.10 4.98 -16.94
C ASN A 111 -30.73 5.47 -17.39
N VAL A 112 -30.40 6.69 -17.00
CA VAL A 112 -29.11 7.30 -17.30
C VAL A 112 -28.42 7.62 -15.99
N SER A 113 -27.16 7.17 -15.87
CA SER A 113 -26.25 7.53 -14.78
C SER A 113 -24.98 8.12 -15.33
N ALA A 114 -24.47 9.14 -14.66
CA ALA A 114 -23.17 9.71 -14.96
C ALA A 114 -22.47 10.07 -13.64
N MET A 115 -21.16 9.98 -13.65
CA MET A 115 -20.31 10.37 -12.52
C MET A 115 -19.07 11.05 -13.07
N VAL A 116 -18.65 12.12 -12.42
CA VAL A 116 -17.32 12.71 -12.60
C VAL A 116 -16.71 12.91 -11.23
N GLY A 117 -15.42 12.71 -11.13
CA GLY A 117 -14.71 12.82 -9.85
C GLY A 117 -13.26 13.21 -10.03
N HIS A 118 -12.73 13.67 -8.92
CA HIS A 118 -11.32 13.96 -8.72
C HIS A 118 -10.85 13.29 -7.44
N GLU A 119 -9.65 12.74 -7.46
CA GLU A 119 -8.99 12.11 -6.31
C GLU A 119 -7.58 12.64 -6.19
N SER A 120 -7.20 12.98 -4.97
CA SER A 120 -5.82 13.29 -4.60
C SER A 120 -5.40 12.37 -3.48
N TYR A 121 -4.28 11.67 -3.67
CA TYR A 121 -3.66 10.78 -2.71
C TYR A 121 -2.23 11.22 -2.43
N ARG A 122 -1.85 11.25 -1.15
CA ARG A 122 -0.49 11.49 -0.70
C ARG A 122 -0.10 10.48 0.35
N TYR A 123 1.08 9.91 0.17
CA TYR A 123 1.74 9.00 1.09
C TYR A 123 3.09 9.59 1.49
N VAL A 124 3.40 9.55 2.78
CA VAL A 124 4.70 9.96 3.33
C VAL A 124 5.11 8.92 4.36
N GLU A 125 6.28 8.36 4.17
CA GLU A 125 6.94 7.47 5.12
C GLU A 125 8.21 8.14 5.65
N LYS A 126 8.35 8.19 6.97
CA LYS A 126 9.55 8.72 7.63
C LYS A 126 10.06 7.68 8.60
N SER A 127 11.33 7.32 8.44
CA SER A 127 12.02 6.43 9.36
C SER A 127 13.26 7.09 9.97
N VAL A 128 13.51 6.75 11.21
CA VAL A 128 14.73 7.10 11.93
C VAL A 128 15.23 5.84 12.63
N PHE A 129 16.47 5.50 12.39
CA PHE A 129 17.16 4.38 13.01
C PHE A 129 18.38 4.85 13.77
N ALA A 130 18.61 4.28 14.95
CA ALA A 130 19.82 4.47 15.71
C ALA A 130 20.22 3.17 16.41
N GLN A 131 21.52 2.90 16.45
CA GLN A 131 22.11 1.72 17.09
C GLN A 131 23.34 2.10 17.92
N ARG A 132 23.40 1.60 19.12
CA ARG A 132 24.53 1.83 20.02
C ARG A 132 25.02 0.53 20.65
N THR A 133 26.27 0.53 21.09
CA THR A 133 26.94 -0.58 21.74
C THR A 133 27.56 -0.15 23.06
N GLY A 134 28.04 -1.10 23.86
CA GLY A 134 28.68 -0.86 25.13
C GLY A 134 27.71 -0.51 26.25
N PHE A 135 26.74 -1.37 26.51
CA PHE A 135 25.77 -1.22 27.59
C PHE A 135 26.32 -1.80 28.90
N PRO A 136 26.68 -0.95 29.89
CA PRO A 136 27.26 -1.43 31.17
C PRO A 136 26.20 -2.10 32.07
N LEU A 137 24.90 -1.77 31.86
CA LEU A 137 23.79 -2.27 32.67
C LEU A 137 22.83 -3.06 31.82
N GLU A 138 22.38 -4.22 32.31
CA GLU A 138 21.42 -5.11 31.61
C GLU A 138 19.98 -4.60 31.65
N MET A 139 19.69 -3.56 32.39
CA MET A 139 18.31 -3.18 32.75
C MET A 139 17.76 -1.97 32.00
N SER A 140 18.50 -1.43 31.03
CA SER A 140 18.02 -0.22 30.33
C SER A 140 17.71 -0.49 28.87
N ASN A 141 16.54 -0.05 28.44
CA ASN A 141 16.05 -0.12 27.06
C ASN A 141 16.29 1.17 26.28
N ASP A 142 16.97 2.15 26.88
CA ASP A 142 17.22 3.43 26.27
C ASP A 142 18.65 3.50 25.69
N LEU A 143 18.75 3.95 24.45
CA LEU A 143 20.02 4.01 23.72
C LEU A 143 21.05 4.93 24.37
N VAL A 144 20.61 5.87 25.20
CA VAL A 144 21.52 6.82 25.90
C VAL A 144 22.55 6.12 26.76
N PHE A 145 22.25 4.91 27.25
CA PHE A 145 23.15 4.12 28.08
C PHE A 145 24.22 3.34 27.31
N GLY A 146 24.11 3.22 26.00
CA GLY A 146 25.18 2.66 25.16
C GLY A 146 26.34 3.67 25.02
N ALA A 147 27.56 3.22 25.25
CA ALA A 147 28.75 4.06 25.26
C ALA A 147 29.12 4.62 23.88
N GLN A 148 28.86 3.86 22.81
CA GLN A 148 29.30 4.18 21.45
C GLN A 148 28.13 4.16 20.46
N LEU A 149 28.06 5.14 19.57
CA LEU A 149 27.21 5.11 18.40
C LEU A 149 27.81 4.11 17.39
N GLU A 150 27.06 3.11 16.97
CA GLU A 150 27.47 2.11 15.99
C GLU A 150 26.88 2.42 14.62
N ASP A 151 25.60 2.84 14.55
CA ASP A 151 24.92 3.19 13.33
C ASP A 151 23.79 4.20 13.58
N GLY A 152 23.43 4.95 12.55
CA GLY A 152 22.32 5.89 12.59
C GLY A 152 21.97 6.39 11.20
N SER A 153 20.68 6.35 10.89
CA SER A 153 20.16 6.79 9.60
C SER A 153 18.78 7.40 9.73
N SER A 154 18.39 8.15 8.71
CA SER A 154 17.01 8.60 8.53
C SER A 154 16.66 8.65 7.06
N GLN A 155 15.42 8.35 6.75
CA GLN A 155 14.91 8.32 5.38
C GLN A 155 13.51 8.92 5.34
N THR A 156 13.17 9.55 4.22
CA THR A 156 11.81 9.99 3.92
C THR A 156 11.46 9.56 2.50
N ASP A 157 10.37 8.82 2.38
CA ASP A 157 9.80 8.42 1.10
C ASP A 157 8.44 9.07 0.91
N GLU A 158 8.20 9.58 -0.29
CA GLU A 158 6.95 10.24 -0.64
C GLU A 158 6.39 9.67 -1.94
N HIS A 159 5.06 9.51 -1.96
CA HIS A 159 4.32 9.12 -3.15
C HIS A 159 3.02 9.93 -3.24
N ALA A 160 2.68 10.38 -4.43
CA ALA A 160 1.44 11.10 -4.67
C ALA A 160 0.79 10.65 -5.99
N ILE A 161 -0.52 10.55 -5.96
CA ILE A 161 -1.35 10.30 -7.15
C ILE A 161 -2.43 11.37 -7.21
N GLU A 162 -2.66 11.90 -8.40
CA GLU A 162 -3.79 12.76 -8.71
C GLU A 162 -4.56 12.18 -9.89
N GLY A 163 -5.86 11.98 -9.72
CA GLY A 163 -6.71 11.31 -10.70
C GLY A 163 -7.99 12.06 -11.00
N TRP A 164 -8.30 12.19 -12.30
CA TRP A 164 -9.58 12.67 -12.81
C TRP A 164 -10.32 11.52 -13.48
N PHE A 165 -11.57 11.29 -13.13
CA PHE A 165 -12.31 10.17 -13.66
C PHE A 165 -13.76 10.50 -13.94
N GLY A 166 -14.32 9.74 -14.89
CA GLY A 166 -15.72 9.81 -15.23
C GLY A 166 -16.26 8.46 -15.64
N GLN A 167 -17.54 8.27 -15.42
CA GLN A 167 -18.27 7.07 -15.80
C GLN A 167 -19.65 7.47 -16.31
N VAL A 168 -20.12 6.78 -17.33
CA VAL A 168 -21.50 6.86 -17.82
C VAL A 168 -22.09 5.46 -17.86
N GLY A 169 -23.36 5.39 -17.51
CA GLY A 169 -24.15 4.17 -17.57
C GLY A 169 -25.51 4.46 -18.18
N TYR A 170 -25.98 3.55 -19.00
CA TYR A 170 -27.29 3.61 -19.59
C TYR A 170 -27.92 2.21 -19.57
N ASP A 171 -29.15 2.14 -19.15
CA ASP A 171 -29.95 0.95 -19.34
C ASP A 171 -31.30 1.26 -19.99
N TYR A 172 -31.79 0.31 -20.77
CA TYR A 172 -33.11 0.34 -21.39
C TYR A 172 -33.94 -0.82 -20.88
N ALA A 173 -35.09 -0.49 -20.33
CA ALA A 173 -36.10 -1.42 -19.85
C ALA A 173 -35.57 -2.50 -18.86
N ASN A 174 -34.48 -2.22 -18.15
CA ASN A 174 -33.75 -3.19 -17.31
C ASN A 174 -33.29 -4.46 -18.09
N ARG A 175 -33.10 -4.36 -19.41
CA ARG A 175 -32.68 -5.47 -20.28
C ARG A 175 -31.31 -5.26 -20.89
N TYR A 176 -31.08 -4.10 -21.46
CA TYR A 176 -29.86 -3.74 -22.17
C TYR A 176 -29.09 -2.71 -21.35
N TYR A 177 -27.86 -2.99 -21.04
CA TYR A 177 -27.02 -2.14 -20.23
C TYR A 177 -25.74 -1.83 -21.01
N ILE A 178 -25.34 -0.59 -21.03
CA ILE A 178 -24.06 -0.13 -21.58
C ILE A 178 -23.42 0.78 -20.54
N SER A 179 -22.11 0.62 -20.34
CA SER A 179 -21.33 1.49 -19.48
C SER A 179 -20.00 1.83 -20.12
N GLY A 180 -19.49 3.01 -19.81
CA GLY A 180 -18.16 3.43 -20.19
C GLY A 180 -17.51 4.20 -19.04
N SER A 181 -16.22 4.00 -18.82
CA SER A 181 -15.43 4.78 -17.87
C SER A 181 -14.15 5.27 -18.50
N TYR A 182 -13.67 6.39 -18.00
CA TYR A 182 -12.39 6.98 -18.33
C TYR A 182 -11.75 7.53 -17.07
N ARG A 183 -10.43 7.30 -16.91
CA ARG A 183 -9.63 7.83 -15.82
C ARG A 183 -8.28 8.28 -16.35
N ARG A 184 -7.83 9.44 -15.90
CA ARG A 184 -6.50 9.97 -16.14
C ARG A 184 -5.81 10.19 -14.81
N ASP A 185 -4.70 9.47 -14.58
CA ASP A 185 -3.94 9.50 -13.35
C ASP A 185 -2.52 10.00 -13.59
N GLY A 186 -2.06 10.86 -12.68
CA GLY A 186 -0.67 11.29 -12.60
C GLY A 186 -0.01 10.73 -11.35
N SER A 187 1.12 10.04 -11.50
CA SER A 187 1.90 9.49 -10.38
C SER A 187 3.24 10.20 -10.22
N SER A 188 3.63 10.47 -8.97
CA SER A 188 4.95 11.05 -8.65
C SER A 188 6.11 10.08 -8.88
N ARG A 189 5.82 8.78 -9.09
CA ARG A 189 6.85 7.77 -9.42
C ARG A 189 7.45 7.94 -10.81
N PHE A 190 6.85 8.77 -11.64
CA PHE A 190 7.30 9.05 -13.01
C PHE A 190 7.74 10.51 -13.18
N TYR A 191 8.61 10.72 -14.13
CA TYR A 191 9.07 12.06 -14.50
C TYR A 191 7.88 12.92 -15.00
N LYS A 192 7.98 14.26 -14.82
CA LYS A 192 6.89 15.20 -15.10
C LYS A 192 6.22 15.04 -16.48
N ASP A 193 7.01 14.66 -17.51
CA ASP A 193 6.53 14.56 -18.90
C ASP A 193 5.89 13.20 -19.19
N SER A 194 6.14 12.16 -18.37
CA SER A 194 5.63 10.79 -18.54
C SER A 194 4.70 10.33 -17.41
N ARG A 195 4.39 11.20 -16.43
CA ARG A 195 3.63 10.83 -15.23
C ARG A 195 2.15 10.54 -15.44
N TRP A 196 1.55 11.03 -16.55
CA TRP A 196 0.13 10.89 -16.79
C TRP A 196 -0.21 9.66 -17.62
N GLY A 197 -1.12 8.82 -17.10
CA GLY A 197 -1.67 7.66 -17.77
C GLY A 197 -3.16 7.83 -18.04
N ASP A 198 -3.62 7.32 -19.18
CA ASP A 198 -5.01 7.31 -19.58
C ASP A 198 -5.54 5.88 -19.61
N PHE A 199 -6.63 5.65 -18.89
CA PHE A 199 -7.26 4.34 -18.69
C PHE A 199 -8.75 4.42 -18.96
N TRP A 200 -9.30 3.38 -19.55
CA TRP A 200 -10.69 3.39 -19.92
C TRP A 200 -11.28 1.97 -19.96
N SER A 201 -12.59 1.90 -19.82
CA SER A 201 -13.30 0.65 -20.02
C SER A 201 -14.66 0.87 -20.66
N VAL A 202 -15.12 -0.14 -21.37
CA VAL A 202 -16.46 -0.24 -21.88
C VAL A 202 -17.06 -1.58 -21.48
N GLY A 203 -18.35 -1.57 -21.17
CA GLY A 203 -19.07 -2.78 -20.80
C GLY A 203 -20.48 -2.77 -21.38
N ALA A 204 -20.95 -3.94 -21.76
CA ALA A 204 -22.32 -4.17 -22.16
C ALA A 204 -22.87 -5.41 -21.46
N SER A 205 -24.16 -5.38 -21.13
CA SER A 205 -24.82 -6.58 -20.67
C SER A 205 -26.27 -6.66 -21.17
N TRP A 206 -26.71 -7.89 -21.39
CA TRP A 206 -28.04 -8.20 -21.88
C TRP A 206 -28.73 -9.18 -20.94
N ARG A 207 -29.86 -8.76 -20.37
CA ARG A 207 -30.69 -9.63 -19.52
C ARG A 207 -31.69 -10.38 -20.41
N ILE A 208 -31.27 -11.52 -20.88
CA ILE A 208 -32.00 -12.40 -21.82
C ILE A 208 -33.33 -12.87 -21.21
N SER A 209 -33.33 -13.15 -19.90
CA SER A 209 -34.53 -13.61 -19.18
C SER A 209 -35.71 -12.61 -19.21
N GLN A 210 -35.49 -11.34 -19.54
CA GLN A 210 -36.51 -10.31 -19.66
C GLN A 210 -37.07 -10.19 -21.10
N GLU A 211 -36.59 -10.97 -22.04
CA GLU A 211 -37.03 -10.95 -23.41
C GLU A 211 -38.39 -11.67 -23.61
N ALA A 212 -39.13 -11.23 -24.62
CA ALA A 212 -40.46 -11.77 -24.90
C ALA A 212 -40.44 -13.27 -25.17
N PHE A 213 -39.41 -13.77 -25.83
CA PHE A 213 -39.25 -15.23 -26.13
C PHE A 213 -38.93 -16.07 -24.89
N MET A 214 -38.47 -15.45 -23.78
CA MET A 214 -38.20 -16.15 -22.50
C MET A 214 -39.41 -16.20 -21.56
N LYS A 215 -40.51 -15.51 -21.86
CA LYS A 215 -41.68 -15.44 -20.97
C LYS A 215 -42.26 -16.79 -20.54
N ASN A 216 -42.12 -17.82 -21.39
CA ASN A 216 -42.61 -19.15 -21.10
C ASN A 216 -41.59 -20.01 -20.31
N ALA A 217 -40.36 -19.57 -20.19
CA ALA A 217 -39.30 -20.27 -19.44
C ALA A 217 -39.35 -19.95 -17.94
N LYS A 218 -40.49 -20.30 -17.27
CA LYS A 218 -40.74 -20.01 -15.86
C LYS A 218 -39.72 -20.62 -14.88
N TRP A 219 -38.91 -21.56 -15.36
CA TRP A 219 -37.82 -22.17 -14.59
C TRP A 219 -36.56 -21.31 -14.53
N MET A 220 -36.42 -20.32 -15.44
CA MET A 220 -35.29 -19.39 -15.53
C MET A 220 -35.65 -18.08 -14.91
N ASP A 221 -35.13 -17.77 -13.71
CA ASP A 221 -35.39 -16.53 -12.98
C ASP A 221 -34.55 -15.39 -13.52
N ASN A 222 -33.27 -15.65 -13.80
CA ASN A 222 -32.37 -14.68 -14.38
C ASN A 222 -31.40 -15.35 -15.36
N LEU A 223 -31.23 -14.74 -16.51
CA LEU A 223 -30.18 -15.06 -17.47
C LEU A 223 -29.63 -13.76 -18.03
N LYS A 224 -28.36 -13.45 -17.73
CA LYS A 224 -27.72 -12.22 -18.14
C LYS A 224 -26.33 -12.51 -18.71
N LEU A 225 -26.10 -12.08 -19.94
CA LEU A 225 -24.82 -12.08 -20.59
C LEU A 225 -24.11 -10.74 -20.31
N LYS A 226 -22.81 -10.79 -20.00
CA LYS A 226 -21.95 -9.63 -19.76
C LYS A 226 -20.70 -9.71 -20.60
N VAL A 227 -20.28 -8.58 -21.16
CA VAL A 227 -19.01 -8.43 -21.87
C VAL A 227 -18.39 -7.11 -21.44
N SER A 228 -17.09 -7.13 -21.17
CA SER A 228 -16.35 -5.90 -20.91
C SER A 228 -14.94 -5.95 -21.50
N TYR A 229 -14.46 -4.79 -21.88
CA TYR A 229 -13.09 -4.58 -22.35
C TYR A 229 -12.54 -3.29 -21.74
N GLY A 230 -11.29 -3.31 -21.29
CA GLY A 230 -10.71 -2.13 -20.69
C GLY A 230 -9.21 -2.22 -20.47
N VAL A 231 -8.63 -1.06 -20.22
CA VAL A 231 -7.22 -0.87 -19.93
C VAL A 231 -7.08 -0.31 -18.52
N GLN A 232 -6.24 -0.95 -17.71
CA GLN A 232 -5.89 -0.53 -16.35
C GLN A 232 -4.43 -0.14 -16.28
N GLY A 233 -4.10 0.83 -15.42
CA GLY A 233 -2.75 1.26 -15.14
C GLY A 233 -2.18 0.62 -13.89
N ASN A 234 -0.86 0.41 -13.90
CA ASN A 234 -0.07 0.07 -12.73
C ASN A 234 1.15 0.98 -12.70
N ASP A 235 1.35 1.70 -11.58
CA ASP A 235 2.52 2.57 -11.33
C ASP A 235 3.53 1.94 -10.37
N ASN A 236 3.32 0.67 -9.98
CA ASN A 236 4.15 0.02 -9.00
C ASN A 236 5.51 -0.36 -9.59
N ILE A 237 6.53 0.40 -9.22
CA ILE A 237 7.94 0.12 -9.52
C ILE A 237 8.54 -0.48 -8.25
N LEU A 238 9.22 -1.61 -8.40
CA LEU A 238 9.91 -2.30 -7.32
C LEU A 238 11.42 -2.26 -7.56
N ASP A 239 12.17 -2.21 -6.49
CA ASP A 239 13.63 -2.38 -6.52
C ASP A 239 14.03 -3.87 -6.62
N GLU A 240 15.33 -4.16 -6.55
CA GLU A 240 15.89 -5.52 -6.60
C GLU A 240 15.45 -6.39 -5.42
N ASN A 241 15.12 -5.78 -4.29
CA ASN A 241 14.62 -6.44 -3.07
C ASN A 241 13.10 -6.65 -3.07
N LYS A 242 12.40 -6.16 -4.12
CA LYS A 242 10.94 -6.11 -4.27
C LYS A 242 10.28 -5.11 -3.32
N ASP A 243 11.03 -4.11 -2.85
CA ASP A 243 10.50 -2.99 -2.10
C ASP A 243 9.99 -1.88 -3.03
N PRO A 244 9.00 -1.08 -2.63
CA PRO A 244 8.49 0.02 -3.45
C PRO A 244 9.57 1.05 -3.77
N TYR A 245 9.80 1.31 -5.06
CA TYR A 245 10.78 2.28 -5.52
C TYR A 245 10.09 3.55 -6.05
N TYR A 246 10.16 4.64 -5.29
CA TYR A 246 9.41 5.86 -5.56
C TYR A 246 10.11 6.84 -6.50
N TYR A 247 11.42 6.69 -6.71
CA TYR A 247 12.26 7.69 -7.37
C TYR A 247 13.06 7.12 -8.55
N ALA A 248 12.57 6.08 -9.21
CA ALA A 248 13.26 5.38 -10.29
C ALA A 248 13.64 6.28 -11.48
N TRP A 249 13.05 7.46 -11.60
CA TRP A 249 13.35 8.44 -12.63
C TRP A 249 14.47 9.42 -12.26
N GLN A 250 14.93 9.46 -10.98
CA GLN A 250 15.93 10.38 -10.46
C GLN A 250 17.32 9.77 -10.46
N ASN A 251 18.34 10.62 -10.70
CA ASN A 251 19.72 10.27 -10.42
C ASN A 251 19.98 10.43 -8.93
N PHE A 252 20.65 9.47 -8.30
CA PHE A 252 21.08 9.55 -6.92
C PHE A 252 22.57 9.71 -6.78
N PHE A 253 22.95 10.38 -5.69
CA PHE A 253 24.33 10.60 -5.29
C PHE A 253 24.47 10.20 -3.82
N GLU A 254 25.59 9.59 -3.50
CA GLU A 254 25.92 9.19 -2.13
C GLU A 254 27.08 10.03 -1.58
N PRO A 255 27.10 10.33 -0.28
CA PRO A 255 28.25 10.93 0.35
C PRO A 255 29.49 10.07 0.16
N TYR A 256 30.56 10.65 -0.27
CA TYR A 256 31.87 9.98 -0.44
C TYR A 256 32.95 10.79 0.25
N PRO A 257 33.69 10.20 1.20
CA PRO A 257 34.78 10.90 1.88
C PRO A 257 35.89 11.23 0.86
N ASN A 258 36.21 12.51 0.76
CA ASN A 258 37.34 13.00 -0.04
C ASN A 258 38.36 13.68 0.89
N HIS A 259 39.20 12.85 1.50
CA HIS A 259 40.17 13.25 2.51
C HIS A 259 39.51 14.03 3.67
N ASP A 260 39.75 15.35 3.79
CA ASP A 260 39.17 16.20 4.83
C ASP A 260 37.84 16.89 4.42
N PHE A 261 37.34 16.61 3.22
CA PHE A 261 36.14 17.25 2.68
C PHE A 261 35.06 16.20 2.35
N GLY A 262 33.82 16.54 2.64
CA GLY A 262 32.67 15.77 2.15
C GLY A 262 32.56 15.89 0.62
N GLY A 263 32.60 14.79 -0.07
CA GLY A 263 32.31 14.68 -1.51
C GLY A 263 31.00 13.95 -1.75
N VAL A 264 30.57 13.89 -3.00
CA VAL A 264 29.45 13.06 -3.45
C VAL A 264 29.87 12.27 -4.70
N ILE A 265 29.45 11.02 -4.76
CA ILE A 265 29.61 10.16 -5.93
C ILE A 265 28.24 9.80 -6.49
N HIS A 266 28.15 9.72 -7.80
CA HIS A 266 26.95 9.23 -8.48
C HIS A 266 26.74 7.74 -8.12
N SER A 267 25.57 7.37 -7.61
CA SER A 267 25.25 5.99 -7.21
C SER A 267 24.27 5.33 -8.17
N THR A 268 23.21 6.01 -8.58
CA THR A 268 22.16 5.43 -9.41
C THR A 268 21.74 6.36 -10.54
N THR A 269 21.63 5.82 -11.75
CA THR A 269 21.09 6.55 -12.91
C THR A 269 19.59 6.36 -13.00
N GLY A 270 18.84 7.45 -12.95
CA GLY A 270 17.39 7.44 -13.10
C GLY A 270 16.97 7.27 -14.57
N ASN A 271 15.79 6.70 -14.77
CA ASN A 271 15.18 6.57 -16.09
C ASN A 271 13.94 7.47 -16.20
N ARG A 272 14.04 8.54 -16.98
CA ARG A 272 12.96 9.51 -17.19
C ARG A 272 11.88 9.05 -18.17
N ASP A 273 12.15 7.97 -18.92
CA ASP A 273 11.21 7.40 -19.89
C ASP A 273 10.25 6.39 -19.27
N LEU A 274 10.40 6.12 -17.96
CA LEU A 274 9.47 5.28 -17.22
C LEU A 274 8.07 5.89 -17.25
N HIS A 275 7.10 5.05 -17.53
CA HIS A 275 5.68 5.40 -17.59
C HIS A 275 4.80 4.26 -17.07
N TRP A 276 3.52 4.50 -16.98
CA TRP A 276 2.53 3.54 -16.52
C TRP A 276 2.58 2.23 -17.32
N GLU A 277 2.62 1.12 -16.62
CA GLU A 277 2.31 -0.19 -17.19
C GLU A 277 0.82 -0.25 -17.52
N LYS A 278 0.47 -0.77 -18.69
CA LYS A 278 -0.90 -0.89 -19.16
C LYS A 278 -1.31 -2.36 -19.28
N ASN A 279 -2.31 -2.73 -18.50
CA ASN A 279 -2.89 -4.07 -18.53
C ASN A 279 -4.25 -4.03 -19.22
N THR A 280 -4.37 -4.79 -20.32
CA THR A 280 -5.61 -4.88 -21.10
C THR A 280 -6.38 -6.13 -20.73
N ASN A 281 -7.65 -5.97 -20.40
CA ASN A 281 -8.53 -7.05 -19.95
C ASN A 281 -9.76 -7.15 -20.83
N PHE A 282 -10.09 -8.38 -21.23
CA PHE A 282 -11.34 -8.74 -21.87
C PHE A 282 -12.06 -9.78 -21.03
N ASN A 283 -13.32 -9.52 -20.70
CA ASN A 283 -14.09 -10.42 -19.86
C ASN A 283 -15.44 -10.74 -20.50
N VAL A 284 -15.84 -12.00 -20.43
CA VAL A 284 -17.18 -12.49 -20.77
C VAL A 284 -17.72 -13.23 -19.56
N GLY A 285 -18.93 -12.94 -19.16
CA GLY A 285 -19.58 -13.57 -18.03
C GLY A 285 -21.04 -13.90 -18.30
N LEU A 286 -21.49 -14.99 -17.75
CA LEU A 286 -22.89 -15.41 -17.76
C LEU A 286 -23.38 -15.51 -16.32
N GLU A 287 -24.43 -14.75 -16.00
CA GLU A 287 -25.17 -14.89 -14.74
C GLU A 287 -26.47 -15.64 -15.01
N PHE A 288 -26.76 -16.63 -14.21
CA PHE A 288 -28.02 -17.32 -14.29
C PHE A 288 -28.55 -17.69 -12.90
N SER A 289 -29.87 -17.69 -12.77
CA SER A 289 -30.56 -18.29 -11.62
C SER A 289 -31.81 -18.99 -12.10
N PHE A 290 -32.11 -20.10 -11.47
CA PHE A 290 -33.26 -20.89 -11.84
C PHE A 290 -33.92 -21.58 -10.63
N LEU A 291 -35.23 -21.84 -10.77
CA LEU A 291 -36.08 -22.49 -9.77
C LEU A 291 -36.07 -21.78 -8.39
N ASN A 292 -35.76 -20.48 -8.34
CA ASN A 292 -35.60 -19.69 -7.11
C ASN A 292 -34.66 -20.33 -6.06
N ARG A 293 -33.76 -21.25 -6.47
CA ARG A 293 -32.89 -22.03 -5.57
C ARG A 293 -31.42 -22.01 -5.92
N ILE A 294 -31.08 -21.88 -7.18
CA ILE A 294 -29.69 -21.93 -7.67
C ILE A 294 -29.32 -20.59 -8.30
N ARG A 295 -28.17 -20.04 -7.87
CA ARG A 295 -27.60 -18.78 -8.38
C ARG A 295 -26.17 -18.96 -8.82
#